data_9d1f8a27026fd96e06e28a21f61913bd
#
_entry.id   9d1f8a27026fd96e06e28a21f61913bd
#
_cell.length_a   1.000
_cell.length_b   1.000
_cell.length_c   1.000
_cell.angle_alpha   90.00
_cell.angle_beta   90.00
_cell.angle_gamma   90.00
#
_symmetry.space_group_name_H-M   'P 1'
#
loop_
_entity.id
_entity.type
_entity.pdbx_description
1 polymer ?
#
loop_
_entity_poly.entity_id
_entity_poly.type
_entity_poly.pdbx_seq_one_letter_code
_entity_poly.pdbx_strand_id
1 'polypeptide(L)'
;MLRKIIRHLIHFYNRLRLRNRNFSLITNTCIGGIMYHELKMRFLSPTINCGIRDHEEFFTFCRHLDHYLSLPLQFIPSQWKYPVAELRGKHGDIKVYFTHYHSEDEARTKWEERKKRVNPDNIIILMDGDNCTTRQIESFNALPQQRKAIITMDEHPDVPSAWAVADPNYKQAQILEYGLWNQTIRWYELMDYVHFFNTGKIRDNALFRLKKKNRKTA
;
A
#
# COMPACT_ATOMS: atom_id res chain seq x y z
N MET A 1 -14.39 4.19 -23.71
CA MET A 1 -15.41 5.03 -23.03
C MET A 1 -16.03 4.31 -21.84
N LEU A 2 -16.65 3.16 -22.01
CA LEU A 2 -17.33 2.38 -20.96
C LEU A 2 -16.47 2.14 -19.70
N ARG A 3 -15.20 1.71 -19.84
CA ARG A 3 -14.29 1.48 -18.72
C ARG A 3 -14.11 2.74 -17.84
N LYS A 4 -13.95 3.91 -18.42
CA LYS A 4 -13.81 5.17 -17.66
C LYS A 4 -15.08 5.47 -16.84
N ILE A 5 -16.25 5.21 -17.41
CA ILE A 5 -17.54 5.39 -16.72
C ILE A 5 -17.62 4.44 -15.53
N ILE A 6 -17.36 3.16 -15.73
CA ILE A 6 -17.37 2.15 -14.64
C ILE A 6 -16.39 2.54 -13.54
N ARG A 7 -15.16 2.96 -13.89
CA ARG A 7 -14.17 3.45 -12.90
C ARG A 7 -14.71 4.63 -12.09
N HIS A 8 -15.37 5.60 -12.75
CA HIS A 8 -15.99 6.74 -12.07
C HIS A 8 -17.07 6.32 -11.08
N LEU A 9 -17.91 5.35 -11.45
CA LEU A 9 -18.95 4.81 -10.57
C LEU A 9 -18.36 4.07 -9.37
N ILE A 10 -17.32 3.26 -9.57
CA ILE A 10 -16.60 2.58 -8.49
C ILE A 10 -16.01 3.61 -7.52
N HIS A 11 -15.32 4.62 -8.02
CA HIS A 11 -14.72 5.66 -7.17
C HIS A 11 -15.81 6.47 -6.42
N PHE A 12 -16.91 6.78 -7.07
CA PHE A 12 -18.02 7.47 -6.43
C PHE A 12 -18.62 6.63 -5.30
N TYR A 13 -18.90 5.35 -5.57
CA TYR A 13 -19.40 4.41 -4.59
C TYR A 13 -18.45 4.26 -3.39
N ASN A 14 -17.16 4.10 -3.64
CA ASN A 14 -16.15 3.99 -2.58
C ASN A 14 -16.05 5.25 -1.72
N ARG A 15 -16.16 6.44 -2.33
CA ARG A 15 -16.19 7.73 -1.62
C ARG A 15 -17.40 7.88 -0.70
N LEU A 16 -18.57 7.40 -1.13
CA LEU A 16 -19.79 7.43 -0.28
C LEU A 16 -19.65 6.50 0.93
N ARG A 17 -18.99 5.36 0.77
CA ARG A 17 -18.77 4.38 1.85
C ARG A 17 -17.68 4.77 2.83
N LEU A 18 -16.72 5.60 2.42
CA LEU A 18 -15.59 5.99 3.24
C LEU A 18 -16.03 6.96 4.34
N ARG A 19 -15.98 6.49 5.59
CA ARG A 19 -16.30 7.25 6.81
C ARG A 19 -15.04 7.78 7.49
N ASN A 20 -14.03 6.91 7.63
CA ASN A 20 -12.72 7.30 8.16
C ASN A 20 -11.96 8.11 7.10
N ARG A 21 -11.80 9.42 7.31
CA ARG A 21 -11.14 10.32 6.36
C ARG A 21 -9.87 10.96 6.91
N ASN A 22 -9.49 10.61 8.14
CA ASN A 22 -8.32 11.16 8.82
C ASN A 22 -7.34 10.05 9.20
N PHE A 23 -7.01 9.17 8.25
CA PHE A 23 -6.00 8.13 8.44
C PHE A 23 -4.76 8.41 7.63
N SER A 24 -3.61 7.97 8.14
CA SER A 24 -2.36 7.97 7.42
C SER A 24 -2.07 6.58 6.86
N LEU A 25 -2.15 6.46 5.53
CA LEU A 25 -1.92 5.20 4.83
C LEU A 25 -0.43 5.07 4.49
N ILE A 26 0.24 4.13 5.13
CA ILE A 26 1.63 3.77 4.87
C ILE A 26 1.68 2.57 3.94
N THR A 27 2.40 2.70 2.84
CA THR A 27 2.52 1.64 1.83
C THR A 27 3.97 1.48 1.38
N ASN A 28 4.36 0.26 1.02
CA ASN A 28 5.69 -0.03 0.47
C ASN A 28 5.82 0.31 -1.03
N THR A 29 4.70 0.61 -1.69
CA THR A 29 4.61 0.95 -3.12
C THR A 29 3.78 2.22 -3.33
N CYS A 30 3.63 2.66 -4.58
CA CYS A 30 2.84 3.86 -4.94
C CYS A 30 1.31 3.68 -4.79
N ILE A 31 0.81 2.50 -4.43
CA ILE A 31 -0.63 2.18 -4.34
C ILE A 31 -1.38 3.14 -3.40
N GLY A 32 -0.75 3.56 -2.31
CA GLY A 32 -1.35 4.51 -1.36
C GLY A 32 -1.72 5.83 -2.02
N GLY A 33 -0.86 6.36 -2.89
CA GLY A 33 -1.14 7.58 -3.66
C GLY A 33 -2.34 7.44 -4.59
N ILE A 34 -2.45 6.28 -5.25
CA ILE A 34 -3.57 5.95 -6.13
C ILE A 34 -4.88 5.91 -5.34
N MET A 35 -4.90 5.22 -4.20
CA MET A 35 -6.09 5.11 -3.35
C MET A 35 -6.55 6.46 -2.81
N TYR A 36 -5.63 7.29 -2.31
CA TYR A 36 -5.96 8.64 -1.88
C TYR A 36 -6.57 9.48 -3.00
N HIS A 37 -5.97 9.42 -4.19
CA HIS A 37 -6.48 10.15 -5.37
C HIS A 37 -7.90 9.69 -5.77
N GLU A 38 -8.14 8.38 -5.82
CA GLU A 38 -9.46 7.82 -6.17
C GLU A 38 -10.53 8.16 -5.13
N LEU A 39 -10.15 8.21 -3.86
CA LEU A 39 -11.03 8.59 -2.76
C LEU A 39 -11.20 10.11 -2.61
N LYS A 40 -10.51 10.92 -3.44
CA LYS A 40 -10.47 12.40 -3.34
C LYS A 40 -10.10 12.86 -1.93
N MET A 41 -9.06 12.25 -1.37
CA MET A 41 -8.53 12.61 -0.07
C MET A 41 -7.24 13.41 -0.22
N ARG A 42 -6.96 14.29 0.75
CA ARG A 42 -5.65 14.87 0.93
C ARG A 42 -4.65 13.79 1.31
N PHE A 43 -3.42 13.88 0.80
CA PHE A 43 -2.34 12.97 1.19
C PHE A 43 -1.90 13.25 2.64
N LEU A 44 -2.14 12.30 3.51
CA LEU A 44 -1.81 12.33 4.95
C LEU A 44 -0.66 11.37 5.28
N SER A 45 0.17 11.04 4.30
CA SER A 45 1.29 10.13 4.42
C SER A 45 2.45 10.59 3.56
N PRO A 46 3.70 10.44 4.00
CA PRO A 46 4.87 10.71 3.17
C PRO A 46 5.12 9.66 2.10
N THR A 47 4.68 8.40 2.31
CA THR A 47 4.88 7.27 1.36
C THR A 47 3.95 7.35 0.14
N ILE A 48 3.89 8.54 -0.49
CA ILE A 48 3.05 8.79 -1.66
C ILE A 48 3.94 8.96 -2.88
N ASN A 49 3.66 8.21 -3.92
CA ASN A 49 4.44 8.23 -5.17
C ASN A 49 5.91 7.84 -4.97
N CYS A 50 6.20 7.09 -3.92
CA CYS A 50 7.49 6.50 -3.63
C CYS A 50 7.30 5.09 -3.07
N GLY A 51 8.38 4.37 -2.86
CA GLY A 51 8.34 3.02 -2.31
C GLY A 51 9.56 2.69 -1.46
N ILE A 52 9.39 1.73 -0.56
CA ILE A 52 10.45 1.03 0.17
C ILE A 52 10.43 -0.40 -0.33
N ARG A 53 11.43 -0.79 -1.10
CA ARG A 53 11.40 -2.04 -1.88
C ARG A 53 11.79 -3.27 -1.08
N ASP A 54 12.73 -3.09 -0.15
CA ASP A 54 13.14 -4.17 0.73
C ASP A 54 12.08 -4.37 1.81
N HIS A 55 11.64 -5.59 2.00
CA HIS A 55 10.56 -5.92 2.94
C HIS A 55 10.99 -5.71 4.39
N GLU A 56 12.22 -6.07 4.73
CA GLU A 56 12.73 -5.91 6.11
C GLU A 56 12.96 -4.43 6.44
N GLU A 57 13.42 -3.62 5.46
CA GLU A 57 13.49 -2.17 5.61
C GLU A 57 12.08 -1.58 5.82
N PHE A 58 11.07 -2.05 5.08
CA PHE A 58 9.68 -1.60 5.25
C PHE A 58 9.12 -1.99 6.62
N PHE A 59 9.39 -3.21 7.11
CA PHE A 59 8.96 -3.62 8.45
C PHE A 59 9.65 -2.79 9.53
N THR A 60 10.93 -2.52 9.38
CA THR A 60 11.71 -1.67 10.28
C THR A 60 11.18 -0.24 10.30
N PHE A 61 10.88 0.32 9.12
CA PHE A 61 10.24 1.63 8.97
C PHE A 61 8.88 1.68 9.70
N CYS A 62 8.02 0.70 9.49
CA CYS A 62 6.71 0.64 10.13
C CYS A 62 6.80 0.46 11.65
N ARG A 63 7.73 -0.39 12.13
CA ARG A 63 7.91 -0.65 13.56
C ARG A 63 8.39 0.58 14.32
N HIS A 64 9.19 1.41 13.66
CA HIS A 64 9.81 2.60 14.25
C HIS A 64 9.42 3.88 13.50
N LEU A 65 8.13 3.98 13.11
CA LEU A 65 7.63 5.01 12.21
C LEU A 65 7.98 6.43 12.68
N ASP A 66 7.72 6.76 13.95
CA ASP A 66 7.98 8.09 14.51
C ASP A 66 9.47 8.45 14.42
N HIS A 67 10.35 7.46 14.69
CA HIS A 67 11.79 7.66 14.56
C HIS A 67 12.16 8.00 13.12
N TYR A 68 11.74 7.20 12.14
CA TYR A 68 12.11 7.44 10.74
C TYR A 68 11.46 8.70 10.16
N LEU A 69 10.27 9.05 10.59
CA LEU A 69 9.64 10.32 10.20
C LEU A 69 10.35 11.56 10.79
N SER A 70 11.08 11.42 11.89
CA SER A 70 11.89 12.51 12.43
C SER A 70 13.20 12.76 11.66
N LEU A 71 13.68 11.79 10.91
CA LEU A 71 14.95 11.85 10.21
C LEU A 71 14.87 12.68 8.91
N PRO A 72 15.97 13.34 8.52
CA PRO A 72 16.09 13.99 7.22
C PRO A 72 16.33 12.94 6.12
N LEU A 73 15.84 13.22 4.92
CA LEU A 73 16.21 12.46 3.71
C LEU A 73 17.66 12.78 3.32
N GLN A 74 18.48 11.76 3.13
CA GLN A 74 19.83 11.84 2.59
C GLN A 74 19.81 11.22 1.18
N PHE A 75 19.82 12.08 0.15
CA PHE A 75 19.83 11.58 -1.23
C PHE A 75 21.17 10.94 -1.55
N ILE A 76 21.11 9.84 -2.29
CA ILE A 76 22.27 9.05 -2.70
C ILE A 76 22.32 8.95 -4.23
N PRO A 77 23.51 8.77 -4.83
CA PRO A 77 23.63 8.51 -6.25
C PRO A 77 22.75 7.32 -6.68
N SER A 78 21.98 7.49 -7.74
CA SER A 78 21.03 6.50 -8.19
C SER A 78 21.22 6.19 -9.69
N GLN A 79 21.19 4.91 -10.04
CA GLN A 79 21.13 4.46 -11.43
C GLN A 79 19.74 4.64 -12.07
N TRP A 80 18.73 4.97 -11.26
CA TRP A 80 17.35 5.15 -11.70
C TRP A 80 17.12 6.58 -12.20
N LYS A 81 16.13 6.76 -13.07
CA LYS A 81 15.72 8.10 -13.57
C LYS A 81 14.97 8.95 -12.54
N TYR A 82 14.95 8.55 -11.29
CA TYR A 82 14.26 9.22 -10.18
C TYR A 82 15.15 9.22 -8.94
N PRO A 83 14.92 10.16 -8.01
CA PRO A 83 15.70 10.26 -6.79
C PRO A 83 15.56 9.03 -5.89
N VAL A 84 16.64 8.69 -5.21
CA VAL A 84 16.67 7.71 -4.13
C VAL A 84 17.29 8.37 -2.91
N ALA A 85 16.70 8.18 -1.74
CA ALA A 85 17.23 8.69 -0.49
C ALA A 85 17.30 7.61 0.58
N GLU A 86 18.14 7.81 1.56
CA GLU A 86 18.25 7.00 2.77
C GLU A 86 17.74 7.79 3.98
N LEU A 87 17.03 7.11 4.86
CA LEU A 87 16.75 7.52 6.22
C LEU A 87 17.71 6.74 7.11
N ARG A 88 18.82 7.35 7.52
CA ARG A 88 19.87 6.70 8.31
C ARG A 88 19.49 6.70 9.78
N GLY A 89 19.03 5.55 10.24
CA GLY A 89 18.46 5.41 11.57
C GLY A 89 19.17 4.39 12.45
N LYS A 90 18.99 4.53 13.76
CA LYS A 90 19.59 3.61 14.76
C LYS A 90 19.10 2.15 14.66
N HIS A 91 18.04 1.90 13.92
CA HIS A 91 17.48 0.56 13.71
C HIS A 91 17.81 -0.01 12.31
N GLY A 92 18.73 0.62 11.59
CA GLY A 92 19.11 0.34 10.21
C GLY A 92 18.73 1.46 9.26
N ASP A 93 19.32 1.45 8.08
CA ASP A 93 19.06 2.45 7.06
C ASP A 93 17.88 2.00 6.19
N ILE A 94 17.02 2.95 5.82
CA ILE A 94 15.84 2.69 4.99
C ILE A 94 15.98 3.42 3.66
N LYS A 95 15.93 2.69 2.55
CA LYS A 95 15.96 3.27 1.21
C LYS A 95 14.56 3.61 0.72
N VAL A 96 14.38 4.89 0.35
CA VAL A 96 13.13 5.39 -0.22
C VAL A 96 13.36 5.74 -1.68
N TYR A 97 12.60 5.07 -2.58
CA TYR A 97 12.65 5.25 -4.02
C TYR A 97 11.54 6.18 -4.48
N PHE A 98 11.87 7.38 -4.92
CA PHE A 98 10.91 8.42 -5.30
C PHE A 98 10.48 8.28 -6.78
N THR A 99 9.86 7.16 -7.12
CA THR A 99 9.59 6.68 -8.48
C THR A 99 8.81 7.63 -9.39
N HIS A 100 8.06 8.58 -8.81
CA HIS A 100 7.23 9.53 -9.55
C HIS A 100 7.64 10.99 -9.28
N TYR A 101 8.90 11.22 -8.91
CA TYR A 101 9.46 12.54 -8.68
C TYR A 101 10.58 12.82 -9.69
N HIS A 102 10.70 14.08 -10.10
CA HIS A 102 11.63 14.48 -11.15
C HIS A 102 12.93 15.07 -10.58
N SER A 103 12.94 15.49 -9.31
CA SER A 103 14.12 16.04 -8.65
C SER A 103 14.16 15.70 -7.15
N GLU A 104 15.35 15.80 -6.57
CA GLU A 104 15.55 15.63 -5.13
C GLU A 104 14.82 16.72 -4.32
N ASP A 105 14.81 17.95 -4.82
CA ASP A 105 14.12 19.07 -4.16
C ASP A 105 12.61 18.88 -4.13
N GLU A 106 12.02 18.40 -5.23
CA GLU A 106 10.60 18.05 -5.26
C GLU A 106 10.29 16.93 -4.27
N ALA A 107 11.08 15.85 -4.28
CA ALA A 107 10.92 14.72 -3.38
C ALA A 107 11.02 15.14 -1.92
N ARG A 108 12.06 15.93 -1.57
CA ARG A 108 12.27 16.47 -0.22
C ARG A 108 11.10 17.33 0.23
N THR A 109 10.72 18.30 -0.59
CA THR A 109 9.63 19.23 -0.28
C THR A 109 8.33 18.47 0.00
N LYS A 110 7.97 17.53 -0.88
CA LYS A 110 6.72 16.74 -0.71
C LYS A 110 6.78 15.79 0.48
N TRP A 111 7.93 15.18 0.75
CA TRP A 111 8.13 14.33 1.92
C TRP A 111 7.94 15.14 3.22
N GLU A 112 8.64 16.28 3.34
CA GLU A 112 8.57 17.17 4.52
C GLU A 112 7.17 17.76 4.75
N GLU A 113 6.48 18.15 3.68
CA GLU A 113 5.09 18.62 3.76
C GLU A 113 4.14 17.52 4.27
N ARG A 114 4.31 16.29 3.78
CA ARG A 114 3.37 15.19 4.03
C ARG A 114 3.61 14.52 5.38
N LYS A 115 4.86 14.40 5.82
CA LYS A 115 5.15 13.85 7.15
C LYS A 115 4.53 14.67 8.28
N LYS A 116 4.41 16.00 8.12
CA LYS A 116 3.72 16.89 9.06
C LYS A 116 2.20 16.64 9.17
N ARG A 117 1.64 15.89 8.23
CA ARG A 117 0.20 15.60 8.16
C ARG A 117 -0.12 14.20 8.68
N VAL A 118 0.89 13.43 9.03
CA VAL A 118 0.69 12.09 9.57
C VAL A 118 -0.14 12.18 10.85
N ASN A 119 -1.21 11.40 10.90
CA ASN A 119 -2.01 11.24 12.10
C ASN A 119 -1.52 9.97 12.84
N PRO A 120 -0.75 10.11 13.93
CA PRO A 120 -0.18 8.97 14.63
C PRO A 120 -1.23 8.06 15.29
N ASP A 121 -2.39 8.62 15.63
CA ASP A 121 -3.47 7.87 16.27
C ASP A 121 -4.29 7.04 15.28
N ASN A 122 -4.06 7.20 13.98
CA ASN A 122 -4.85 6.53 12.94
C ASN A 122 -3.98 6.11 11.76
N ILE A 123 -2.97 5.29 12.05
CA ILE A 123 -2.09 4.69 11.04
C ILE A 123 -2.77 3.44 10.46
N ILE A 124 -2.76 3.35 9.14
CA ILE A 124 -3.12 2.15 8.40
C ILE A 124 -1.92 1.73 7.57
N ILE A 125 -1.53 0.46 7.67
CA ILE A 125 -0.48 -0.12 6.83
C ILE A 125 -1.13 -1.03 5.80
N LEU A 126 -0.82 -0.79 4.55
CA LEU A 126 -1.21 -1.67 3.45
C LEU A 126 0.04 -2.00 2.64
N MET A 127 0.42 -3.26 2.66
CA MET A 127 1.61 -3.75 1.98
C MET A 127 1.25 -4.59 0.77
N ASP A 128 1.92 -4.35 -0.32
CA ASP A 128 2.04 -5.29 -1.42
C ASP A 128 3.07 -6.34 -1.01
N GLY A 129 2.59 -7.56 -0.78
CA GLY A 129 3.38 -8.70 -0.32
C GLY A 129 3.88 -9.59 -1.44
N ASP A 130 4.01 -9.04 -2.66
CA ASP A 130 4.60 -9.75 -3.78
C ASP A 130 6.01 -10.25 -3.42
N ASN A 131 6.29 -11.52 -3.72
CA ASN A 131 7.56 -12.20 -3.40
C ASN A 131 7.91 -12.29 -1.89
N CYS A 132 6.98 -12.00 -0.98
CA CYS A 132 7.20 -12.28 0.43
C CYS A 132 7.27 -13.78 0.72
N THR A 133 8.27 -14.17 1.50
CA THR A 133 8.32 -15.49 2.12
C THR A 133 7.27 -15.60 3.23
N THR A 134 6.87 -16.82 3.59
CA THR A 134 5.96 -17.06 4.73
C THR A 134 6.46 -16.37 6.01
N ARG A 135 7.77 -16.48 6.30
CA ARG A 135 8.39 -15.82 7.45
C ARG A 135 8.24 -14.29 7.42
N GLN A 136 8.35 -13.67 6.25
CA GLN A 136 8.15 -12.23 6.11
C GLN A 136 6.69 -11.83 6.32
N ILE A 137 5.74 -12.65 5.86
CA ILE A 137 4.31 -12.41 6.09
C ILE A 137 3.97 -12.50 7.59
N GLU A 138 4.56 -13.46 8.30
CA GLU A 138 4.46 -13.57 9.77
C GLU A 138 5.11 -12.36 10.47
N SER A 139 6.28 -11.92 10.01
CA SER A 139 6.96 -10.72 10.52
C SER A 139 6.13 -9.45 10.32
N PHE A 140 5.45 -9.32 9.18
CA PHE A 140 4.49 -8.25 8.95
C PHE A 140 3.31 -8.33 9.94
N ASN A 141 2.77 -9.52 10.16
CA ASN A 141 1.68 -9.74 11.11
C ASN A 141 2.06 -9.33 12.55
N ALA A 142 3.33 -9.46 12.90
CA ALA A 142 3.87 -9.06 14.21
C ALA A 142 4.12 -7.54 14.38
N LEU A 143 3.88 -6.71 13.36
CA LEU A 143 3.98 -5.25 13.48
C LEU A 143 2.99 -4.71 14.54
N PRO A 144 3.34 -3.65 15.28
CA PRO A 144 2.52 -3.15 16.38
C PRO A 144 1.21 -2.49 15.94
N GLN A 145 1.10 -2.02 14.70
CA GLN A 145 -0.09 -1.36 14.21
C GLN A 145 -1.27 -2.32 14.14
N GLN A 146 -2.40 -1.92 14.68
CA GLN A 146 -3.61 -2.74 14.72
C GLN A 146 -4.31 -2.82 13.35
N ARG A 147 -4.20 -1.74 12.54
CA ARG A 147 -4.80 -1.67 11.21
C ARG A 147 -3.72 -1.90 10.15
N LYS A 148 -3.48 -3.16 9.84
CA LYS A 148 -2.52 -3.56 8.82
C LYS A 148 -3.07 -4.67 7.95
N ALA A 149 -2.72 -4.64 6.67
CA ALA A 149 -3.03 -5.71 5.73
C ALA A 149 -1.84 -5.90 4.77
N ILE A 150 -1.47 -7.15 4.54
CA ILE A 150 -0.55 -7.55 3.49
C ILE A 150 -1.32 -8.30 2.42
N ILE A 151 -1.15 -7.88 1.18
CA ILE A 151 -1.81 -8.50 0.04
C ILE A 151 -0.86 -9.51 -0.58
N THR A 152 -1.28 -10.76 -0.65
CA THR A 152 -0.49 -11.89 -1.11
C THR A 152 -1.16 -12.58 -2.29
N MET A 153 -0.42 -13.41 -3.00
CA MET A 153 -0.98 -14.25 -4.07
C MET A 153 -1.66 -15.49 -3.49
N ASP A 154 -1.01 -16.12 -2.52
CA ASP A 154 -1.44 -17.35 -1.89
C ASP A 154 -2.16 -17.10 -0.56
N GLU A 155 -3.01 -18.05 -0.15
CA GLU A 155 -3.72 -17.96 1.11
C GLU A 155 -2.79 -18.28 2.29
N HIS A 156 -2.91 -17.48 3.35
CA HIS A 156 -2.22 -17.65 4.63
C HIS A 156 -3.26 -17.63 5.76
N PRO A 157 -4.01 -18.72 5.96
CA PRO A 157 -5.16 -18.76 6.86
C PRO A 157 -4.79 -18.49 8.32
N ASP A 158 -3.56 -18.80 8.72
CA ASP A 158 -3.07 -18.61 10.08
C ASP A 158 -2.53 -17.19 10.33
N VAL A 159 -2.56 -16.30 9.32
CA VAL A 159 -2.05 -14.92 9.40
C VAL A 159 -3.19 -13.92 9.23
N PRO A 160 -3.78 -13.40 10.31
CA PRO A 160 -4.96 -12.53 10.26
C PRO A 160 -4.80 -11.24 9.43
N SER A 161 -3.57 -10.74 9.29
CA SER A 161 -3.28 -9.55 8.48
C SER A 161 -3.07 -9.85 6.99
N ALA A 162 -2.99 -11.12 6.59
CA ALA A 162 -2.83 -11.50 5.19
C ALA A 162 -4.19 -11.57 4.48
N TRP A 163 -4.19 -11.08 3.26
CA TRP A 163 -5.33 -11.24 2.36
C TRP A 163 -4.82 -11.68 0.99
N ALA A 164 -5.32 -12.81 0.50
CA ALA A 164 -4.89 -13.36 -0.78
C ALA A 164 -5.76 -12.86 -1.94
N VAL A 165 -5.13 -12.45 -3.03
CA VAL A 165 -5.83 -12.15 -4.29
C VAL A 165 -6.51 -13.44 -4.79
N ALA A 166 -5.82 -14.58 -4.72
CA ALA A 166 -6.32 -15.92 -5.03
C ALA A 166 -7.09 -16.01 -6.37
N ASP A 167 -6.72 -15.18 -7.36
CA ASP A 167 -7.32 -15.19 -8.69
C ASP A 167 -6.28 -15.72 -9.69
N PRO A 168 -6.53 -16.84 -10.40
CA PRO A 168 -5.59 -17.42 -11.35
C PRO A 168 -5.26 -16.53 -12.54
N ASN A 169 -6.05 -15.47 -12.78
CA ASN A 169 -5.79 -14.48 -13.82
C ASN A 169 -4.75 -13.44 -13.39
N TYR A 170 -4.43 -13.37 -12.11
CA TYR A 170 -3.40 -12.49 -11.57
C TYR A 170 -2.16 -13.33 -11.27
N LYS A 171 -1.21 -13.34 -12.19
CA LYS A 171 0.13 -13.84 -11.90
C LYS A 171 0.94 -12.73 -11.25
N GLN A 172 1.80 -13.10 -10.33
CA GLN A 172 2.61 -12.27 -9.46
C GLN A 172 3.22 -11.03 -10.14
N ALA A 173 3.88 -11.18 -11.29
CA ALA A 173 4.45 -10.07 -12.05
C ALA A 173 3.41 -9.15 -12.73
N GLN A 174 2.14 -9.53 -12.78
CA GLN A 174 1.09 -8.77 -13.47
C GLN A 174 0.29 -7.88 -12.51
N ILE A 175 0.43 -8.07 -11.20
CA ILE A 175 -0.29 -7.28 -10.21
C ILE A 175 0.15 -5.82 -10.27
N LEU A 176 1.44 -5.55 -10.31
CA LEU A 176 1.99 -4.20 -10.29
C LEU A 176 1.96 -3.48 -11.63
N GLU A 177 2.34 -4.12 -12.72
CA GLU A 177 2.53 -3.42 -14.00
C GLU A 177 1.31 -3.44 -14.92
N TYR A 178 0.60 -4.56 -15.00
CA TYR A 178 -0.51 -4.72 -15.95
C TYR A 178 -1.89 -4.55 -15.31
N GLY A 179 -2.06 -4.93 -14.05
CA GLY A 179 -3.36 -4.96 -13.39
C GLY A 179 -3.91 -3.57 -13.05
N LEU A 180 -3.06 -2.57 -12.79
CA LEU A 180 -3.52 -1.25 -12.37
C LEU A 180 -4.15 -0.43 -13.49
N TRP A 181 -3.59 -0.49 -14.68
CA TRP A 181 -3.96 0.44 -15.76
C TRP A 181 -4.91 -0.15 -16.80
N ASN A 182 -4.87 -1.46 -16.99
CA ASN A 182 -5.61 -2.14 -18.05
C ASN A 182 -6.90 -2.81 -17.60
N GLN A 183 -7.15 -2.94 -16.28
CA GLN A 183 -8.33 -3.59 -15.77
C GLN A 183 -9.42 -2.59 -15.34
N THR A 184 -10.67 -2.98 -15.52
CA THR A 184 -11.83 -2.22 -15.05
C THR A 184 -11.94 -2.27 -13.55
N ILE A 185 -11.68 -3.44 -12.95
CA ILE A 185 -11.58 -3.67 -11.50
C ILE A 185 -10.13 -3.95 -11.20
N ARG A 186 -9.55 -3.22 -10.27
CA ARG A 186 -8.15 -3.38 -9.90
C ARG A 186 -8.00 -4.46 -8.83
N TRP A 187 -6.87 -5.15 -8.81
CA TRP A 187 -6.63 -6.26 -7.90
C TRP A 187 -6.89 -5.90 -6.42
N TYR A 188 -6.51 -4.72 -5.97
CA TYR A 188 -6.76 -4.28 -4.59
C TYR A 188 -8.24 -3.99 -4.29
N GLU A 189 -9.07 -3.80 -5.32
CA GLU A 189 -10.51 -3.63 -5.17
C GLU A 189 -11.24 -4.95 -4.93
N LEU A 190 -10.58 -6.08 -5.16
CA LEU A 190 -11.09 -7.41 -4.80
C LEU A 190 -11.14 -7.57 -3.28
N MET A 191 -10.25 -6.89 -2.54
CA MET A 191 -10.40 -6.65 -1.11
C MET A 191 -11.35 -5.46 -0.90
N ASP A 192 -12.24 -5.54 0.07
CA ASP A 192 -13.05 -4.38 0.46
C ASP A 192 -12.19 -3.38 1.27
N TYR A 193 -11.26 -2.72 0.56
CA TYR A 193 -10.29 -1.81 1.19
C TYR A 193 -10.97 -0.62 1.89
N VAL A 194 -12.16 -0.18 1.43
CA VAL A 194 -12.92 0.87 2.11
C VAL A 194 -13.46 0.38 3.44
N HIS A 195 -13.94 -0.86 3.51
CA HIS A 195 -14.32 -1.45 4.78
C HIS A 195 -13.11 -1.58 5.72
N PHE A 196 -11.98 -2.03 5.19
CA PHE A 196 -10.73 -2.11 5.95
C PHE A 196 -10.29 -0.73 6.47
N PHE A 197 -10.34 0.33 5.67
CA PHE A 197 -10.00 1.68 6.12
C PHE A 197 -10.96 2.20 7.20
N ASN A 198 -12.23 1.82 7.14
CA ASN A 198 -13.20 2.22 8.15
C ASN A 198 -13.07 1.45 9.47
N THR A 199 -12.72 0.16 9.42
CA THR A 199 -12.89 -0.75 10.57
C THR A 199 -11.62 -1.49 10.98
N GLY A 200 -10.59 -1.55 10.14
CA GLY A 200 -9.41 -2.40 10.30
C GLY A 200 -9.66 -3.89 9.99
N LYS A 201 -10.89 -4.28 9.64
CA LYS A 201 -11.23 -5.68 9.34
C LYS A 201 -11.05 -5.99 7.86
N ILE A 202 -10.34 -7.06 7.57
CA ILE A 202 -10.09 -7.55 6.20
C ILE A 202 -11.25 -8.43 5.76
N ARG A 203 -11.71 -8.23 4.53
CA ARG A 203 -12.71 -9.09 3.88
C ARG A 203 -12.67 -8.93 2.37
N ASP A 204 -13.28 -9.89 1.68
CA ASP A 204 -13.52 -9.82 0.24
C ASP A 204 -14.50 -8.71 -0.10
N ASN A 205 -14.31 -8.09 -1.26
CA ASN A 205 -15.29 -7.19 -1.82
C ASN A 205 -16.39 -8.00 -2.54
N ALA A 206 -17.55 -8.09 -1.91
CA ALA A 206 -18.66 -8.91 -2.43
C ALA A 206 -19.15 -8.49 -3.83
N LEU A 207 -18.89 -7.23 -4.24
CA LEU A 207 -19.29 -6.74 -5.56
C LEU A 207 -18.36 -7.18 -6.69
N PHE A 208 -17.07 -7.37 -6.39
CA PHE A 208 -16.05 -7.54 -7.40
C PHE A 208 -15.39 -8.91 -7.37
N ARG A 209 -15.39 -9.57 -6.23
CA ARG A 209 -14.86 -10.92 -6.16
C ARG A 209 -15.88 -11.91 -6.70
N LEU A 210 -15.61 -12.45 -7.85
CA LEU A 210 -16.38 -13.60 -8.37
C LEU A 210 -16.31 -14.72 -7.31
N LYS A 211 -17.47 -15.26 -6.96
CA LYS A 211 -17.56 -16.39 -6.01
C LYS A 211 -16.48 -17.40 -6.38
N LYS A 212 -15.62 -17.75 -5.42
CA LYS A 212 -14.68 -18.87 -5.57
C LYS A 212 -15.50 -20.05 -6.13
N LYS A 213 -15.30 -20.40 -7.40
CA LYS A 213 -15.77 -21.71 -7.88
C LYS A 213 -15.08 -22.70 -6.99
N ASN A 214 -15.88 -23.46 -6.20
CA ASN A 214 -15.37 -24.51 -5.34
C ASN A 214 -14.33 -25.30 -6.13
N ARG A 215 -13.05 -25.14 -5.77
CA ARG A 215 -12.03 -26.10 -6.15
C ARG A 215 -12.38 -27.38 -5.41
N LYS A 216 -13.32 -28.15 -5.96
CA LYS A 216 -13.40 -29.56 -5.63
C LYS A 216 -12.08 -30.13 -6.14
N THR A 217 -11.29 -30.60 -5.20
CA THR A 217 -10.18 -31.53 -5.36
C THR A 217 -10.40 -32.44 -6.56
N ALA A 218 -9.50 -32.34 -7.52
CA ALA A 218 -9.19 -33.42 -8.45
C ALA A 218 -7.89 -34.06 -8.01
#